data_313978b3819eb30cf49f05941e2308d3
#
_entry.id   313978b3819eb30cf49f05941e2308d3
#
_cell.length_a   1.000
_cell.length_b   1.000
_cell.length_c   1.000
_cell.angle_alpha   90.00
_cell.angle_beta   90.00
_cell.angle_gamma   90.00
#
_symmetry.space_group_name_H-M   'P 1'
#
loop_
_entity.id
_entity.type
_entity.pdbx_description
1 polymer ?
#
loop_
_entity_poly.entity_id
_entity_poly.type
_entity_poly.pdbx_seq_one_letter_code
_entity_poly.pdbx_strand_id
1 'polypeptide(L)'
;MIARLHRARVAQAVVVALAVLAATTPADEMLQDFVFRHFVSHEVRLLANGFTLLGTTEVATVGLLALAVVAHRAVDAAMWEAAVGGVVGVALAGITTQVVKHVACRARPRLIDGWGVGSSVPPDEPSRRGFFHWPCFGEGGYNGFPSGHAATAFAAAAALVPWAPTRRRGWILAAAAGVAASRIVLNAHFLSDVLGGALFGWWAGEAGLVIATRYLAPRWRARIAGPVPRGRTAA
;
A
#
# COMPACT_ATOMS: atom_id res chain seq x y z
N MET A 1 16.20 7.30 -19.58
CA MET A 1 14.82 7.54 -19.10
C MET A 1 13.85 6.50 -19.65
N ILE A 2 13.73 6.32 -20.94
CA ILE A 2 12.79 5.39 -21.61
C ILE A 2 12.94 3.93 -21.13
N ALA A 3 14.18 3.41 -21.05
CA ALA A 3 14.41 2.03 -20.59
C ALA A 3 13.97 1.77 -19.13
N ARG A 4 14.04 2.78 -18.25
CA ARG A 4 13.55 2.66 -16.85
C ARG A 4 12.02 2.64 -16.80
N LEU A 5 11.36 3.47 -17.59
CA LEU A 5 9.89 3.49 -17.71
C LEU A 5 9.37 2.16 -18.29
N HIS A 6 10.06 1.62 -19.29
CA HIS A 6 9.70 0.32 -19.84
C HIS A 6 9.82 -0.82 -18.83
N ARG A 7 10.92 -0.89 -18.08
CA ARG A 7 11.12 -1.90 -17.03
C ARG A 7 10.05 -1.81 -15.94
N ALA A 8 9.68 -0.59 -15.50
CA ALA A 8 8.64 -0.40 -14.51
C ALA A 8 7.27 -0.89 -15.02
N ARG A 9 6.91 -0.59 -16.25
CA ARG A 9 5.66 -1.08 -16.87
C ARG A 9 5.63 -2.58 -17.03
N VAL A 10 6.75 -3.20 -17.42
CA VAL A 10 6.86 -4.68 -17.50
C VAL A 10 6.67 -5.29 -16.11
N ALA A 11 7.34 -4.75 -15.08
CA ALA A 11 7.17 -5.25 -13.72
C ALA A 11 5.71 -5.13 -13.24
N GLN A 12 5.06 -4.00 -13.50
CA GLN A 12 3.63 -3.82 -13.17
C GLN A 12 2.75 -4.82 -13.92
N ALA A 13 2.98 -5.05 -15.21
CA ALA A 13 2.23 -6.03 -16.00
C ALA A 13 2.41 -7.46 -15.45
N VAL A 14 3.63 -7.82 -15.05
CA VAL A 14 3.89 -9.12 -14.41
C VAL A 14 3.12 -9.25 -13.09
N VAL A 15 3.13 -8.23 -12.24
CA VAL A 15 2.37 -8.25 -10.97
C VAL A 15 0.87 -8.36 -11.22
N VAL A 16 0.33 -7.66 -12.23
CA VAL A 16 -1.08 -7.80 -12.65
C VAL A 16 -1.37 -9.24 -13.07
N ALA A 17 -0.53 -9.81 -13.95
CA ALA A 17 -0.71 -11.18 -14.42
C ALA A 17 -0.67 -12.19 -13.27
N LEU A 18 0.28 -12.06 -12.34
CA LEU A 18 0.37 -12.90 -11.15
C LEU A 18 -0.84 -12.75 -10.23
N ALA A 19 -1.33 -11.53 -10.03
CA ALA A 19 -2.52 -11.28 -9.22
C ALA A 19 -3.76 -11.92 -9.84
N VAL A 20 -3.94 -11.79 -11.16
CA VAL A 20 -5.05 -12.41 -11.89
C VAL A 20 -4.93 -13.92 -11.84
N LEU A 21 -3.74 -14.47 -12.10
CA LEU A 21 -3.50 -15.92 -12.05
C LEU A 21 -3.81 -16.48 -10.66
N ALA A 22 -3.30 -15.86 -9.61
CA ALA A 22 -3.58 -16.28 -8.24
C ALA A 22 -5.06 -16.19 -7.89
N ALA A 23 -5.75 -15.14 -8.33
CA ALA A 23 -7.18 -14.93 -8.05
C ALA A 23 -8.12 -15.88 -8.81
N THR A 24 -7.70 -16.37 -9.99
CA THR A 24 -8.51 -17.22 -10.87
C THR A 24 -8.18 -18.69 -10.78
N THR A 25 -7.16 -19.07 -10.02
CA THR A 25 -6.73 -20.45 -9.82
C THR A 25 -6.75 -20.80 -8.32
N PRO A 26 -6.65 -22.07 -7.94
CA PRO A 26 -6.50 -22.48 -6.53
C PRO A 26 -5.18 -22.02 -5.89
N ALA A 27 -4.31 -21.29 -6.59
CA ALA A 27 -3.00 -20.88 -6.10
C ALA A 27 -3.08 -20.02 -4.82
N ASP A 28 -4.07 -19.14 -4.70
CA ASP A 28 -4.29 -18.33 -3.50
C ASP A 28 -4.54 -19.20 -2.27
N GLU A 29 -5.44 -20.20 -2.42
CA GLU A 29 -5.80 -21.10 -1.32
C GLU A 29 -4.64 -22.06 -0.98
N MET A 30 -3.99 -22.62 -2.00
CA MET A 30 -2.84 -23.52 -1.81
C MET A 30 -1.69 -22.82 -1.10
N LEU A 31 -1.35 -21.59 -1.51
CA LEU A 31 -0.30 -20.82 -0.85
C LEU A 31 -0.70 -20.47 0.58
N GLN A 32 -1.94 -20.06 0.81
CA GLN A 32 -2.43 -19.70 2.14
C GLN A 32 -2.38 -20.91 3.09
N ASP A 33 -2.85 -22.07 2.66
CA ASP A 33 -2.80 -23.33 3.42
C ASP A 33 -1.34 -23.71 3.74
N PHE A 34 -0.45 -23.64 2.74
CA PHE A 34 0.96 -23.92 2.91
C PHE A 34 1.61 -23.00 3.94
N VAL A 35 1.39 -21.68 3.83
CA VAL A 35 1.94 -20.71 4.79
C VAL A 35 1.39 -20.94 6.18
N PHE A 36 0.08 -21.15 6.30
CA PHE A 36 -0.58 -21.37 7.58
C PHE A 36 -0.07 -22.61 8.31
N ARG A 37 0.14 -23.72 7.59
CA ARG A 37 0.59 -24.98 8.20
C ARG A 37 2.07 -25.02 8.53
N HIS A 38 2.93 -24.34 7.74
CA HIS A 38 4.38 -24.54 7.84
C HIS A 38 5.15 -23.36 8.42
N PHE A 39 4.61 -22.13 8.33
CA PHE A 39 5.34 -20.92 8.69
C PHE A 39 4.75 -20.10 9.83
N VAL A 40 3.59 -20.49 10.37
CA VAL A 40 2.91 -19.67 11.39
C VAL A 40 3.24 -20.18 12.79
N SER A 41 4.41 -19.76 13.33
CA SER A 41 4.75 -19.89 14.75
C SER A 41 4.36 -18.61 15.52
N HIS A 42 4.48 -18.67 16.85
CA HIS A 42 4.23 -17.51 17.71
C HIS A 42 5.17 -16.33 17.38
N GLU A 43 6.45 -16.61 17.19
CA GLU A 43 7.49 -15.62 16.88
C GLU A 43 7.24 -14.98 15.52
N VAL A 44 6.89 -15.79 14.52
CA VAL A 44 6.56 -15.29 13.18
C VAL A 44 5.32 -14.39 13.22
N ARG A 45 4.31 -14.72 14.04
CA ARG A 45 3.15 -13.85 14.24
C ARG A 45 3.50 -12.54 14.91
N LEU A 46 4.40 -12.54 15.90
CA LEU A 46 4.87 -11.31 16.55
C LEU A 46 5.58 -10.39 15.55
N LEU A 47 6.49 -10.94 14.74
CA LEU A 47 7.16 -10.19 13.67
C LEU A 47 6.16 -9.65 12.64
N ALA A 48 5.21 -10.47 12.21
CA ALA A 48 4.17 -10.06 11.28
C ALA A 48 3.29 -8.93 11.82
N ASN A 49 2.96 -8.95 13.11
CA ASN A 49 2.24 -7.86 13.76
C ASN A 49 3.06 -6.56 13.77
N GLY A 50 4.38 -6.65 14.03
CA GLY A 50 5.28 -5.50 13.93
C GLY A 50 5.29 -4.88 12.53
N PHE A 51 5.44 -5.70 11.49
CA PHE A 51 5.35 -5.21 10.10
C PHE A 51 3.97 -4.64 9.77
N THR A 52 2.89 -5.26 10.27
CA THR A 52 1.53 -4.78 10.05
C THR A 52 1.33 -3.35 10.56
N LEU A 53 1.91 -2.98 11.70
CA LEU A 53 1.83 -1.61 12.23
C LEU A 53 2.39 -0.58 11.26
N LEU A 54 3.48 -0.89 10.56
CA LEU A 54 4.05 0.01 9.55
C LEU A 54 3.11 0.23 8.34
N GLY A 55 2.22 -0.71 8.09
CA GLY A 55 1.23 -0.64 7.00
C GLY A 55 -0.10 -0.05 7.41
N THR A 56 -0.28 0.35 8.68
CA THR A 56 -1.49 1.08 9.08
C THR A 56 -1.46 2.50 8.50
N THR A 57 -2.64 2.99 8.12
CA THR A 57 -2.77 4.34 7.53
C THR A 57 -2.29 5.42 8.50
N GLU A 58 -2.56 5.24 9.77
CA GLU A 58 -2.21 6.16 10.86
C GLU A 58 -0.69 6.28 11.00
N VAL A 59 0.01 5.14 11.17
CA VAL A 59 1.48 5.13 11.35
C VAL A 59 2.18 5.65 10.11
N ALA A 60 1.78 5.22 8.93
CA ALA A 60 2.35 5.70 7.67
C ALA A 60 2.15 7.21 7.51
N THR A 61 0.93 7.70 7.76
CA THR A 61 0.62 9.14 7.64
C THR A 61 1.39 9.98 8.65
N VAL A 62 1.43 9.57 9.92
CA VAL A 62 2.20 10.28 10.97
C VAL A 62 3.70 10.31 10.61
N GLY A 63 4.27 9.19 10.17
CA GLY A 63 5.67 9.11 9.75
C GLY A 63 5.97 10.04 8.57
N LEU A 64 5.11 10.06 7.56
CA LEU A 64 5.26 10.93 6.39
C LEU A 64 5.08 12.42 6.75
N LEU A 65 4.14 12.77 7.63
CA LEU A 65 3.96 14.13 8.12
C LEU A 65 5.18 14.59 8.94
N ALA A 66 5.71 13.74 9.82
CA ALA A 66 6.93 14.04 10.55
C ALA A 66 8.12 14.29 9.58
N LEU A 67 8.25 13.46 8.55
CA LEU A 67 9.26 13.65 7.50
C LEU A 67 9.05 14.98 6.75
N ALA A 68 7.81 15.35 6.44
CA ALA A 68 7.49 16.63 5.79
C ALA A 68 7.87 17.84 6.66
N VAL A 69 7.64 17.75 7.99
CA VAL A 69 8.05 18.79 8.94
C VAL A 69 9.60 18.92 9.01
N VAL A 70 10.31 17.80 9.06
CA VAL A 70 11.79 17.80 9.02
C VAL A 70 12.29 18.42 7.73
N ALA A 71 11.73 18.02 6.59
CA ALA A 71 12.07 18.56 5.27
C ALA A 71 11.78 20.05 5.16
N HIS A 72 10.66 20.51 5.73
CA HIS A 72 10.31 21.92 5.77
C HIS A 72 11.34 22.76 6.56
N ARG A 73 11.77 22.27 7.73
CA ARG A 73 12.78 22.95 8.56
C ARG A 73 14.16 22.94 7.91
N ALA A 74 14.49 21.86 7.20
CA ALA A 74 15.76 21.72 6.47
C ALA A 74 15.75 22.44 5.10
N VAL A 75 14.60 23.00 4.67
CA VAL A 75 14.40 23.59 3.34
C VAL A 75 14.75 22.59 2.20
N ASP A 76 14.58 21.29 2.46
CA ASP A 76 14.79 20.21 1.49
C ASP A 76 13.52 19.98 0.66
N ALA A 77 13.50 20.56 -0.54
CA ALA A 77 12.34 20.48 -1.42
C ALA A 77 12.06 19.05 -1.90
N ALA A 78 13.09 18.26 -2.20
CA ALA A 78 12.92 16.91 -2.72
C ALA A 78 12.35 15.96 -1.65
N MET A 79 12.87 16.05 -0.43
CA MET A 79 12.36 15.31 0.71
C MET A 79 10.92 15.74 1.07
N TRP A 80 10.62 17.06 1.00
CA TRP A 80 9.28 17.58 1.28
C TRP A 80 8.26 17.08 0.24
N GLU A 81 8.62 17.11 -1.05
CA GLU A 81 7.78 16.60 -2.13
C GLU A 81 7.49 15.10 -1.98
N ALA A 82 8.51 14.31 -1.63
CA ALA A 82 8.36 12.89 -1.39
C ALA A 82 7.43 12.60 -0.18
N ALA A 83 7.63 13.31 0.92
CA ALA A 83 6.85 13.13 2.14
C ALA A 83 5.37 13.53 1.94
N VAL A 84 5.12 14.72 1.39
CA VAL A 84 3.75 15.20 1.12
C VAL A 84 3.09 14.37 0.02
N GLY A 85 3.84 14.00 -1.01
CA GLY A 85 3.37 13.08 -2.05
C GLY A 85 2.96 11.74 -1.48
N GLY A 86 3.72 11.24 -0.51
CA GLY A 86 3.39 10.02 0.24
C GLY A 86 2.09 10.15 1.02
N VAL A 87 1.86 11.25 1.73
CA VAL A 87 0.59 11.52 2.46
C VAL A 87 -0.60 11.52 1.49
N VAL A 88 -0.48 12.24 0.37
CA VAL A 88 -1.53 12.28 -0.66
C VAL A 88 -1.74 10.89 -1.27
N GLY A 89 -0.65 10.17 -1.56
CA GLY A 89 -0.70 8.81 -2.09
C GLY A 89 -1.39 7.82 -1.16
N VAL A 90 -1.09 7.87 0.14
CA VAL A 90 -1.75 7.04 1.17
C VAL A 90 -3.25 7.35 1.25
N ALA A 91 -3.64 8.62 1.20
CA ALA A 91 -5.05 8.99 1.17
C ALA A 91 -5.78 8.47 -0.08
N LEU A 92 -5.17 8.62 -1.27
CA LEU A 92 -5.71 8.08 -2.52
C LEU A 92 -5.80 6.56 -2.49
N ALA A 93 -4.78 5.87 -1.99
CA ALA A 93 -4.79 4.42 -1.82
C ALA A 93 -5.91 3.97 -0.87
N GLY A 94 -6.11 4.68 0.24
CA GLY A 94 -7.20 4.42 1.18
C GLY A 94 -8.58 4.52 0.51
N ILE A 95 -8.85 5.63 -0.20
CA ILE A 95 -10.12 5.84 -0.92
C ILE A 95 -10.33 4.75 -1.97
N THR A 96 -9.31 4.52 -2.82
CA THR A 96 -9.41 3.52 -3.91
C THR A 96 -9.66 2.12 -3.36
N THR A 97 -8.94 1.72 -2.31
CA THR A 97 -9.13 0.39 -1.71
C THR A 97 -10.50 0.23 -1.08
N GLN A 98 -11.06 1.26 -0.45
CA GLN A 98 -12.41 1.18 0.11
C GLN A 98 -13.46 1.04 -0.99
N VAL A 99 -13.38 1.82 -2.06
CA VAL A 99 -14.30 1.69 -3.20
C VAL A 99 -14.24 0.27 -3.79
N VAL A 100 -13.02 -0.22 -4.07
CA VAL A 100 -12.84 -1.55 -4.69
C VAL A 100 -13.30 -2.67 -3.76
N LYS A 101 -13.11 -2.57 -2.43
CA LYS A 101 -13.61 -3.56 -1.46
C LYS A 101 -15.12 -3.73 -1.53
N HIS A 102 -15.87 -2.63 -1.63
CA HIS A 102 -17.33 -2.67 -1.71
C HIS A 102 -17.85 -3.19 -3.07
N VAL A 103 -17.02 -3.11 -4.11
CA VAL A 103 -17.34 -3.73 -5.41
C VAL A 103 -16.93 -5.21 -5.42
N ALA A 104 -15.73 -5.52 -4.96
CA ALA A 104 -15.18 -6.88 -5.00
C ALA A 104 -15.86 -7.85 -4.03
N CYS A 105 -16.26 -7.38 -2.85
CA CYS A 105 -16.92 -8.17 -1.80
C CYS A 105 -16.31 -9.56 -1.62
N ARG A 106 -14.98 -9.62 -1.48
CA ARG A 106 -14.24 -10.87 -1.40
C ARG A 106 -14.09 -11.36 0.03
N ALA A 107 -14.38 -12.65 0.28
CA ALA A 107 -14.13 -13.28 1.57
C ALA A 107 -12.64 -13.30 1.92
N ARG A 108 -12.32 -13.09 3.20
CA ARG A 108 -10.96 -13.22 3.73
C ARG A 108 -10.61 -14.67 4.04
N PRO A 109 -9.31 -15.06 3.99
CA PRO A 109 -8.88 -16.43 4.30
C PRO A 109 -9.40 -16.93 5.67
N ARG A 110 -9.39 -16.06 6.68
CA ARG A 110 -9.81 -16.39 8.06
C ARG A 110 -11.29 -16.79 8.21
N LEU A 111 -12.12 -16.54 7.18
CA LEU A 111 -13.51 -16.98 7.16
C LEU A 111 -13.66 -18.42 6.65
N ILE A 112 -12.61 -19.00 6.06
CA ILE A 112 -12.61 -20.35 5.53
C ILE A 112 -12.29 -21.30 6.68
N ASP A 113 -13.12 -22.33 6.86
CA ASP A 113 -12.95 -23.30 7.92
C ASP A 113 -11.57 -23.96 7.92
N GLY A 114 -11.03 -24.17 9.12
CA GLY A 114 -9.70 -24.73 9.34
C GLY A 114 -8.55 -23.74 9.28
N TRP A 115 -8.76 -22.50 8.85
CA TRP A 115 -7.71 -21.47 8.72
C TRP A 115 -7.81 -20.33 9.75
N GLY A 116 -8.78 -20.34 10.64
CA GLY A 116 -8.93 -19.30 11.65
C GLY A 116 -9.74 -19.74 12.86
N VAL A 117 -9.47 -19.11 14.02
CA VAL A 117 -10.28 -19.31 15.23
C VAL A 117 -11.61 -18.59 15.03
N GLY A 118 -12.71 -19.34 15.06
CA GLY A 118 -14.07 -18.78 14.98
C GLY A 118 -14.55 -18.51 13.56
N SER A 119 -14.11 -19.28 12.55
CA SER A 119 -14.69 -19.19 11.22
C SER A 119 -16.18 -19.56 11.28
N SER A 120 -17.02 -18.64 10.82
CA SER A 120 -18.48 -18.78 10.84
C SER A 120 -19.05 -19.29 9.50
N VAL A 121 -18.18 -19.67 8.57
CA VAL A 121 -18.57 -20.15 7.23
C VAL A 121 -18.56 -21.66 7.22
N PRO A 122 -19.70 -22.33 6.98
CA PRO A 122 -19.76 -23.78 6.86
C PRO A 122 -18.86 -24.30 5.73
N PRO A 123 -18.18 -25.45 5.91
CA PRO A 123 -17.26 -26.02 4.92
C PRO A 123 -17.90 -26.35 3.57
N ASP A 124 -19.21 -26.48 3.56
CA ASP A 124 -20.00 -26.97 2.43
C ASP A 124 -20.49 -25.83 1.51
N GLU A 125 -20.16 -24.57 1.79
CA GLU A 125 -20.49 -23.45 0.90
C GLU A 125 -19.28 -22.95 0.09
N PRO A 126 -18.87 -23.62 -0.99
CA PRO A 126 -17.75 -23.19 -1.85
C PRO A 126 -17.97 -21.81 -2.48
N SER A 127 -19.24 -21.39 -2.58
CA SER A 127 -19.65 -20.09 -3.12
C SER A 127 -19.10 -18.89 -2.34
N ARG A 128 -18.73 -19.07 -1.06
CA ARG A 128 -18.22 -17.97 -0.21
C ARG A 128 -16.70 -17.73 -0.30
N ARG A 129 -15.97 -18.47 -1.14
CA ARG A 129 -14.52 -18.36 -1.28
C ARG A 129 -14.06 -17.33 -2.31
N GLY A 130 -14.94 -16.90 -3.22
CA GLY A 130 -14.63 -16.04 -4.35
C GLY A 130 -14.88 -14.55 -4.13
N PHE A 131 -15.09 -13.86 -5.23
CA PHE A 131 -15.48 -12.46 -5.32
C PHE A 131 -17.00 -12.31 -5.44
N PHE A 132 -17.49 -11.08 -5.22
CA PHE A 132 -18.87 -10.66 -5.48
C PHE A 132 -19.94 -11.31 -4.58
N HIS A 133 -19.59 -11.47 -3.30
CA HIS A 133 -20.58 -11.88 -2.28
C HIS A 133 -21.46 -10.69 -1.86
N TRP A 134 -22.40 -10.34 -2.72
CA TRP A 134 -23.34 -9.25 -2.49
C TRP A 134 -24.59 -9.72 -1.71
N PRO A 135 -25.11 -8.89 -0.78
CA PRO A 135 -24.58 -7.63 -0.26
C PRO A 135 -23.50 -7.88 0.80
N CYS A 136 -22.39 -7.13 0.78
CA CYS A 136 -21.30 -7.28 1.75
C CYS A 136 -21.10 -6.03 2.66
N PHE A 137 -22.00 -5.08 2.60
CA PHE A 137 -21.94 -3.85 3.37
C PHE A 137 -22.09 -4.14 4.87
N GLY A 138 -21.06 -3.75 5.66
CA GLY A 138 -21.04 -3.96 7.10
C GLY A 138 -20.47 -5.31 7.55
N GLU A 139 -20.23 -6.25 6.66
CA GLU A 139 -19.64 -7.55 7.00
C GLU A 139 -18.11 -7.51 6.89
N GLY A 140 -17.42 -7.32 8.02
CA GLY A 140 -15.94 -7.20 8.07
C GLY A 140 -15.14 -8.40 7.55
N GLY A 141 -15.80 -9.50 7.23
CA GLY A 141 -15.22 -10.70 6.64
C GLY A 141 -15.08 -10.66 5.12
N TYR A 142 -15.92 -9.90 4.42
CA TYR A 142 -16.02 -9.84 2.96
C TYR A 142 -15.34 -8.63 2.33
N ASN A 143 -14.40 -8.02 3.02
CA ASN A 143 -13.60 -6.90 2.53
C ASN A 143 -12.13 -7.29 2.27
N GLY A 144 -11.92 -8.51 1.72
CA GLY A 144 -10.61 -9.08 1.47
C GLY A 144 -9.81 -8.33 0.40
N PHE A 145 -10.40 -8.09 -0.77
CA PHE A 145 -9.68 -7.48 -1.91
C PHE A 145 -10.01 -6.00 -2.08
N PRO A 146 -9.01 -5.17 -2.34
CA PRO A 146 -7.57 -5.39 -2.18
C PRO A 146 -7.10 -5.17 -0.73
N SER A 147 -5.84 -5.58 -0.42
CA SER A 147 -5.24 -5.35 0.90
C SER A 147 -4.93 -3.87 1.14
N GLY A 148 -5.60 -3.25 2.12
CA GLY A 148 -5.37 -1.83 2.47
C GLY A 148 -3.98 -1.58 3.05
N HIS A 149 -3.44 -2.48 3.90
CA HIS A 149 -2.09 -2.36 4.46
C HIS A 149 -1.01 -2.41 3.37
N ALA A 150 -1.15 -3.34 2.40
CA ALA A 150 -0.24 -3.39 1.26
C ALA A 150 -0.34 -2.10 0.44
N ALA A 151 -1.55 -1.60 0.19
CA ALA A 151 -1.76 -0.36 -0.55
C ALA A 151 -1.13 0.84 0.15
N THR A 152 -1.31 1.00 1.45
CA THR A 152 -0.67 2.06 2.26
C THR A 152 0.86 1.99 2.18
N ALA A 153 1.43 0.81 2.41
CA ALA A 153 2.89 0.63 2.42
C ALA A 153 3.51 0.90 1.04
N PHE A 154 2.90 0.41 -0.03
CA PHE A 154 3.39 0.63 -1.39
C PHE A 154 3.13 2.05 -1.89
N ALA A 155 2.09 2.76 -1.42
CA ALA A 155 1.90 4.18 -1.72
C ALA A 155 3.00 5.04 -1.09
N ALA A 156 3.33 4.80 0.17
CA ALA A 156 4.45 5.45 0.82
C ALA A 156 5.79 5.14 0.13
N ALA A 157 6.04 3.86 -0.22
CA ALA A 157 7.25 3.43 -0.90
C ALA A 157 7.40 4.10 -2.28
N ALA A 158 6.33 4.16 -3.10
CA ALA A 158 6.36 4.76 -4.42
C ALA A 158 6.72 6.25 -4.39
N ALA A 159 6.27 6.98 -3.36
CA ALA A 159 6.62 8.38 -3.18
C ALA A 159 8.06 8.57 -2.66
N LEU A 160 8.53 7.68 -1.77
CA LEU A 160 9.84 7.82 -1.12
C LEU A 160 11.01 7.29 -1.96
N VAL A 161 10.82 6.23 -2.76
CA VAL A 161 11.88 5.58 -3.54
C VAL A 161 12.61 6.54 -4.50
N PRO A 162 11.94 7.45 -5.24
CA PRO A 162 12.63 8.39 -6.12
C PRO A 162 13.59 9.34 -5.37
N TRP A 163 13.20 9.76 -4.16
CA TRP A 163 13.98 10.65 -3.30
C TRP A 163 15.16 9.93 -2.61
N ALA A 164 14.97 8.67 -2.24
CA ALA A 164 15.95 7.94 -1.44
C ALA A 164 17.25 7.66 -2.22
N PRO A 165 18.43 7.72 -1.57
CA PRO A 165 19.68 7.25 -2.14
C PRO A 165 19.57 5.81 -2.62
N THR A 166 20.22 5.46 -3.73
CA THR A 166 20.09 4.15 -4.39
C THR A 166 20.28 2.97 -3.43
N ARG A 167 21.24 3.07 -2.49
CA ARG A 167 21.51 2.04 -1.47
C ARG A 167 20.35 1.82 -0.48
N ARG A 168 19.46 2.82 -0.28
CA ARG A 168 18.33 2.74 0.67
C ARG A 168 17.03 2.31 0.01
N ARG A 169 16.92 2.38 -1.32
CA ARG A 169 15.69 2.03 -2.05
C ARG A 169 15.24 0.60 -1.81
N GLY A 170 16.21 -0.32 -1.75
CA GLY A 170 15.94 -1.73 -1.43
C GLY A 170 15.29 -1.91 -0.06
N TRP A 171 15.72 -1.17 0.95
CA TRP A 171 15.15 -1.24 2.30
C TRP A 171 13.71 -0.71 2.37
N ILE A 172 13.40 0.37 1.63
CA ILE A 172 12.03 0.90 1.54
C ILE A 172 11.10 -0.14 0.91
N LEU A 173 11.55 -0.76 -0.19
CA LEU A 173 10.77 -1.80 -0.87
C LEU A 173 10.66 -3.07 -0.02
N ALA A 174 11.72 -3.46 0.68
CA ALA A 174 11.71 -4.61 1.59
C ALA A 174 10.74 -4.39 2.76
N ALA A 175 10.69 -3.18 3.32
CA ALA A 175 9.72 -2.84 4.36
C ALA A 175 8.28 -2.94 3.84
N ALA A 176 7.98 -2.40 2.66
CA ALA A 176 6.66 -2.50 2.04
C ALA A 176 6.28 -3.96 1.74
N ALA A 177 7.23 -4.76 1.23
CA ALA A 177 7.04 -6.20 1.00
C ALA A 177 6.84 -6.97 2.32
N GLY A 178 7.53 -6.60 3.39
CA GLY A 178 7.35 -7.16 4.73
C GLY A 178 5.94 -6.90 5.28
N VAL A 179 5.42 -5.67 5.10
CA VAL A 179 4.03 -5.35 5.41
C VAL A 179 3.07 -6.23 4.60
N ALA A 180 3.31 -6.35 3.30
CA ALA A 180 2.50 -7.17 2.42
C ALA A 180 2.50 -8.65 2.85
N ALA A 181 3.66 -9.24 3.08
CA ALA A 181 3.83 -10.62 3.54
C ALA A 181 3.16 -10.86 4.92
N SER A 182 3.24 -9.87 5.82
CA SER A 182 2.60 -9.98 7.14
C SER A 182 1.09 -10.25 7.05
N ARG A 183 0.42 -9.75 5.97
CA ARG A 183 -1.02 -9.94 5.80
C ARG A 183 -1.40 -11.38 5.42
N ILE A 184 -0.50 -12.07 4.71
CA ILE A 184 -0.64 -13.50 4.38
C ILE A 184 -0.40 -14.33 5.65
N VAL A 185 0.70 -14.07 6.36
CA VAL A 185 1.07 -14.76 7.61
C VAL A 185 -0.03 -14.65 8.69
N LEU A 186 -0.67 -13.49 8.80
CA LEU A 186 -1.76 -13.25 9.76
C LEU A 186 -3.13 -13.74 9.27
N ASN A 187 -3.18 -14.50 8.18
CA ASN A 187 -4.41 -15.05 7.61
C ASN A 187 -5.49 -13.99 7.33
N ALA A 188 -5.07 -12.79 6.98
CA ALA A 188 -5.94 -11.64 6.78
C ALA A 188 -6.28 -11.39 5.30
N HIS A 189 -5.39 -11.80 4.39
CA HIS A 189 -5.50 -11.59 2.95
C HIS A 189 -4.83 -12.71 2.17
N PHE A 190 -5.38 -13.04 1.02
CA PHE A 190 -4.74 -13.89 0.02
C PHE A 190 -3.59 -13.17 -0.70
N LEU A 191 -2.76 -13.94 -1.41
CA LEU A 191 -1.67 -13.38 -2.22
C LEU A 191 -2.19 -12.36 -3.25
N SER A 192 -3.26 -12.69 -3.98
CA SER A 192 -3.85 -11.79 -4.96
C SER A 192 -4.37 -10.48 -4.36
N ASP A 193 -4.93 -10.51 -3.13
CA ASP A 193 -5.35 -9.30 -2.41
C ASP A 193 -4.17 -8.38 -2.13
N VAL A 194 -3.04 -8.98 -1.74
CA VAL A 194 -1.81 -8.28 -1.42
C VAL A 194 -1.16 -7.68 -2.66
N LEU A 195 -1.09 -8.45 -3.76
CA LEU A 195 -0.57 -7.98 -5.04
C LEU A 195 -1.45 -6.85 -5.61
N GLY A 196 -2.78 -7.01 -5.57
CA GLY A 196 -3.72 -5.95 -5.96
C GLY A 196 -3.53 -4.69 -5.12
N GLY A 197 -3.43 -4.84 -3.79
CA GLY A 197 -3.15 -3.73 -2.89
C GLY A 197 -1.83 -3.02 -3.20
N ALA A 198 -0.76 -3.77 -3.45
CA ALA A 198 0.55 -3.22 -3.82
C ALA A 198 0.50 -2.41 -5.12
N LEU A 199 -0.22 -2.88 -6.14
CA LEU A 199 -0.41 -2.16 -7.40
C LEU A 199 -1.19 -0.86 -7.22
N PHE A 200 -2.37 -0.93 -6.59
CA PHE A 200 -3.18 0.27 -6.32
C PHE A 200 -2.40 1.28 -5.48
N GLY A 201 -1.69 0.80 -4.46
CA GLY A 201 -0.84 1.64 -3.63
C GLY A 201 0.28 2.30 -4.43
N TRP A 202 0.98 1.55 -5.27
CA TRP A 202 2.06 2.10 -6.09
C TRP A 202 1.57 3.22 -7.01
N TRP A 203 0.47 2.99 -7.74
CA TRP A 203 -0.12 4.02 -8.61
C TRP A 203 -0.62 5.23 -7.83
N ALA A 204 -1.22 5.01 -6.66
CA ALA A 204 -1.66 6.10 -5.79
C ALA A 204 -0.48 6.93 -5.27
N GLY A 205 0.64 6.29 -4.90
CA GLY A 205 1.86 6.96 -4.49
C GLY A 205 2.51 7.78 -5.61
N GLU A 206 2.59 7.22 -6.83
CA GLU A 206 3.05 7.97 -8.02
C GLU A 206 2.15 9.20 -8.29
N ALA A 207 0.82 9.02 -8.23
CA ALA A 207 -0.13 10.12 -8.40
C ALA A 207 0.04 11.18 -7.31
N GLY A 208 0.19 10.78 -6.05
CA GLY A 208 0.44 11.65 -4.92
C GLY A 208 1.73 12.46 -5.09
N LEU A 209 2.81 11.82 -5.55
CA LEU A 209 4.07 12.51 -5.85
C LEU A 209 3.90 13.54 -6.98
N VAL A 210 3.18 13.20 -8.05
CA VAL A 210 2.85 14.16 -9.14
C VAL A 210 2.05 15.34 -8.61
N ILE A 211 1.06 15.11 -7.74
CA ILE A 211 0.27 16.18 -7.13
C ILE A 211 1.16 17.08 -6.26
N ALA A 212 2.00 16.49 -5.41
CA ALA A 212 2.91 17.24 -4.56
C ALA A 212 3.87 18.11 -5.38
N THR A 213 4.53 17.55 -6.40
CA THR A 213 5.53 18.26 -7.20
C THR A 213 4.92 19.35 -8.08
N ARG A 214 3.78 19.09 -8.72
CA ARG A 214 3.18 20.03 -9.69
C ARG A 214 2.34 21.13 -9.04
N TYR A 215 1.63 20.83 -7.95
CA TYR A 215 0.61 21.74 -7.41
C TYR A 215 0.93 22.27 -6.02
N LEU A 216 1.62 21.49 -5.17
CA LEU A 216 1.86 21.87 -3.78
C LEU A 216 3.25 22.50 -3.59
N ALA A 217 4.29 21.91 -4.18
CA ALA A 217 5.67 22.38 -4.03
C ALA A 217 5.90 23.82 -4.55
N PRO A 218 5.31 24.28 -5.66
CA PRO A 218 5.47 25.68 -6.09
C PRO A 218 4.94 26.67 -5.06
N ARG A 219 3.77 26.37 -4.45
CA ARG A 219 3.18 27.21 -3.41
C ARG A 219 4.01 27.22 -2.13
N TRP A 220 4.53 26.06 -1.75
CA TRP A 220 5.42 25.93 -0.59
C TRP A 220 6.73 26.71 -0.79
N ARG A 221 7.40 26.54 -1.96
CA ARG A 221 8.62 27.28 -2.30
C ARG A 221 8.42 28.80 -2.30
N ALA A 222 7.31 29.28 -2.84
CA ALA A 222 6.98 30.70 -2.83
C ALA A 222 6.83 31.26 -1.40
N ARG A 223 6.27 30.48 -0.48
CA ARG A 223 6.13 30.88 0.93
C ARG A 223 7.46 30.97 1.66
N ILE A 224 8.38 30.03 1.44
CA ILE A 224 9.70 30.00 2.11
C ILE A 224 10.67 31.03 1.51
N ALA A 225 10.51 31.40 0.24
CA ALA A 225 11.34 32.42 -0.41
C ALA A 225 11.06 33.85 0.10
N GLY A 226 9.93 34.06 0.79
CA GLY A 226 9.52 35.38 1.25
C GLY A 226 9.09 36.35 0.11
N PRO A 227 8.60 37.51 0.43
CA PRO A 227 8.29 38.54 -0.56
C PRO A 227 9.59 39.00 -1.24
N VAL A 228 9.60 39.00 -2.57
CA VAL A 228 10.69 39.62 -3.35
C VAL A 228 10.82 41.07 -2.92
N PRO A 229 11.98 41.58 -2.48
CA PRO A 229 12.17 42.96 -2.17
C PRO A 229 11.81 43.79 -3.40
N ARG A 230 10.77 44.62 -3.32
CA ARG A 230 10.46 45.58 -4.37
C ARG A 230 11.68 46.49 -4.50
N GLY A 231 12.40 46.36 -5.62
CA GLY A 231 13.58 47.16 -5.89
C GLY A 231 13.29 48.62 -5.60
N ARG A 232 14.22 49.28 -4.86
CA ARG A 232 14.25 50.72 -4.77
C ARG A 232 14.28 51.23 -6.22
N THR A 233 13.21 51.86 -6.66
CA THR A 233 13.26 52.68 -7.85
C THR A 233 14.37 53.69 -7.62
N ALA A 234 15.45 53.54 -8.38
CA ALA A 234 16.50 54.56 -8.43
C ALA A 234 15.87 55.89 -8.85
N ALA A 235 15.94 56.86 -7.95
CA ALA A 235 15.63 58.24 -8.24
C ALA A 235 16.80 58.89 -8.98
#